data_bdd4820467003e893731af647081245d
#
_entry.id   bdd4820467003e893731af647081245d
#
_cell.length_a   1.000
_cell.length_b   1.000
_cell.length_c   1.000
_cell.angle_alpha   90.00
_cell.angle_beta   90.00
_cell.angle_gamma   90.00
#
_symmetry.space_group_name_H-M   'P 1'
#
loop_
_entity.id
_entity.type
_entity.pdbx_description
1 polymer ?
#
loop_
_entity_poly.entity_id
_entity_poly.type
_entity_poly.pdbx_seq_one_letter_code
_entity_poly.pdbx_strand_id
1 'polypeptide(L)'
;MINLKIVDNRHWRTTYMNSDYKVGDLIYDANIYDAMNTNLDDLYFYKRWLPKNKDARILELCCGTGRLTLPIAKEGYDITGVDYTPSMLAQAKMKASEAGLEISFIEADIRTLDLPE
;
A
#
# COMPACT_ATOMS: atom_id res chain seq x y z
N MET A 1 -11.39 0.85 0.18
CA MET A 1 -11.31 0.30 -1.20
C MET A 1 -9.85 0.25 -1.59
N ILE A 2 -9.33 -0.91 -1.82
CA ILE A 2 -7.93 -1.12 -2.21
C ILE A 2 -7.89 -1.18 -3.72
N ASN A 3 -7.13 -0.27 -4.32
CA ASN A 3 -6.85 -0.32 -5.75
C ASN A 3 -5.43 -0.84 -5.94
N LEU A 4 -5.33 -2.07 -6.37
CA LEU A 4 -4.06 -2.62 -6.84
C LEU A 4 -3.85 -2.14 -8.28
N LYS A 5 -2.82 -1.38 -8.52
CA LYS A 5 -2.47 -0.97 -9.87
C LYS A 5 -1.14 -1.61 -10.27
N ILE A 6 -1.19 -2.37 -11.34
CA ILE A 6 0.01 -2.91 -11.99
C ILE A 6 0.53 -1.80 -12.89
N VAL A 7 1.73 -1.33 -12.60
CA VAL A 7 2.34 -0.23 -13.34
C VAL A 7 3.23 -0.79 -14.44
N ASP A 8 2.82 -0.59 -15.67
CA ASP A 8 3.72 -0.61 -16.81
C ASP A 8 4.40 0.78 -16.91
N ASN A 9 5.64 0.83 -17.28
CA ASN A 9 6.62 1.91 -17.15
C ASN A 9 6.25 3.26 -17.79
N ARG A 10 4.99 3.68 -17.87
CA ARG A 10 4.58 4.89 -18.58
C ARG A 10 3.65 5.80 -17.79
N HIS A 11 4.16 6.98 -17.48
CA HIS A 11 3.57 8.29 -17.10
C HIS A 11 2.24 8.37 -16.34
N TRP A 12 2.33 8.98 -15.16
CA TRP A 12 1.17 9.41 -14.37
C TRP A 12 1.19 10.93 -14.13
N ARG A 13 0.10 11.60 -14.42
CA ARG A 13 -0.14 12.97 -13.97
C ARG A 13 -1.55 13.07 -13.41
N THR A 14 -1.68 13.66 -12.23
CA THR A 14 -2.98 13.96 -11.62
C THR A 14 -3.04 15.40 -11.16
N THR A 15 -4.13 16.10 -11.44
CA THR A 15 -4.37 17.51 -11.12
C THR A 15 -5.30 17.62 -9.89
N TYR A 16 -5.16 18.63 -9.11
CA TYR A 16 -5.35 18.86 -7.69
C TYR A 16 -6.73 19.08 -7.11
N MET A 17 -6.89 18.72 -5.84
CA MET A 17 -7.61 19.52 -4.83
C MET A 17 -6.85 19.46 -3.50
N ASN A 18 -6.63 20.66 -2.91
CA ASN A 18 -5.92 20.81 -1.64
C ASN A 18 -6.89 20.50 -0.48
N SER A 19 -6.57 19.53 0.36
CA SER A 19 -7.19 19.41 1.67
C SER A 19 -6.14 18.99 2.70
N ASP A 20 -5.97 19.82 3.72
CA ASP A 20 -5.06 19.61 4.84
C ASP A 20 -5.53 18.52 5.82
N TYR A 21 -6.44 17.66 5.40
CA TYR A 21 -7.05 16.67 6.26
C TYR A 21 -6.33 15.32 6.20
N LYS A 22 -5.56 15.04 7.22
CA LYS A 22 -5.12 13.69 7.56
C LYS A 22 -6.19 13.00 8.42
N VAL A 23 -7.36 12.88 7.89
CA VAL A 23 -8.54 12.34 8.59
C VAL A 23 -8.28 10.94 9.13
N GLY A 24 -7.47 10.17 8.44
CA GLY A 24 -7.10 8.83 8.86
C GLY A 24 -6.45 8.79 10.24
N ASP A 25 -5.54 9.73 10.54
CA ASP A 25 -4.89 9.82 11.87
C ASP A 25 -5.86 10.18 13.00
N LEU A 26 -6.98 10.81 12.67
CA LEU A 26 -8.01 11.18 13.65
C LEU A 26 -9.04 10.07 13.88
N ILE A 27 -9.22 9.19 12.89
CA ILE A 27 -10.29 8.18 12.89
C ILE A 27 -9.73 6.78 13.20
N TYR A 28 -8.51 6.47 12.76
CA TYR A 28 -7.96 5.13 12.83
C TYR A 28 -6.78 5.05 13.79
N ASP A 29 -6.94 4.22 14.81
CA ASP A 29 -5.80 3.66 15.52
C ASP A 29 -5.29 2.44 14.72
N ALA A 30 -4.03 2.44 14.33
CA ALA A 30 -3.46 1.40 13.47
C ALA A 30 -3.45 0.02 14.13
N ASN A 31 -3.28 -0.05 15.45
CA ASN A 31 -3.33 -1.32 16.19
C ASN A 31 -4.75 -1.88 16.26
N ILE A 32 -5.74 -1.02 16.50
CA ILE A 32 -7.16 -1.40 16.50
C ILE A 32 -7.55 -1.84 15.08
N TYR A 33 -7.13 -1.11 14.06
CA TYR A 33 -7.37 -1.49 12.68
C TYR A 33 -6.85 -2.89 12.36
N ASP A 34 -5.61 -3.19 12.73
CA ASP A 34 -5.01 -4.51 12.51
C ASP A 34 -5.74 -5.61 13.28
N ALA A 35 -6.13 -5.36 14.53
CA ALA A 35 -6.88 -6.32 15.34
C ALA A 35 -8.26 -6.66 14.74
N MET A 36 -8.90 -5.69 14.09
CA MET A 36 -10.22 -5.86 13.48
C MET A 36 -10.18 -6.40 12.05
N ASN A 37 -9.07 -6.28 11.36
CA ASN A 37 -8.93 -6.61 9.93
C ASN A 37 -7.94 -7.76 9.70
N THR A 38 -8.19 -8.89 10.34
CA THR A 38 -7.35 -10.10 10.22
C THR A 38 -7.72 -10.98 9.03
N ASN A 39 -8.88 -10.75 8.40
CA ASN A 39 -9.32 -11.52 7.25
C ASN A 39 -8.49 -11.16 6.00
N LEU A 40 -8.05 -12.19 5.28
CA LEU A 40 -7.27 -12.10 4.05
C LEU A 40 -8.01 -12.70 2.83
N ASP A 41 -9.32 -12.81 2.86
CA ASP A 41 -10.10 -13.38 1.75
C ASP A 41 -9.92 -12.59 0.46
N ASP A 42 -9.80 -11.27 0.56
CA ASP A 42 -9.50 -10.39 -0.57
C ASP A 42 -8.10 -10.60 -1.15
N LEU A 43 -7.14 -11.08 -0.36
CA LEU A 43 -5.81 -11.43 -0.86
C LEU A 43 -5.88 -12.49 -1.97
N TYR A 44 -6.72 -13.50 -1.82
CA TYR A 44 -6.89 -14.54 -2.85
C TYR A 44 -7.43 -13.97 -4.15
N PHE A 45 -8.33 -13.00 -4.06
CA PHE A 45 -8.85 -12.29 -5.23
C PHE A 45 -7.71 -11.53 -5.94
N TYR A 46 -6.93 -10.73 -5.21
CA TYR A 46 -5.84 -9.94 -5.80
C TYR A 46 -4.72 -10.81 -6.36
N LYS A 47 -4.38 -11.91 -5.71
CA LYS A 47 -3.36 -12.85 -6.20
C LYS A 47 -3.65 -13.37 -7.61
N ARG A 48 -4.90 -13.50 -8.00
CA ARG A 48 -5.30 -13.91 -9.36
C ARG A 48 -4.86 -12.91 -10.43
N TRP A 49 -4.74 -11.65 -10.05
CA TRP A 49 -4.42 -10.56 -10.95
C TRP A 49 -2.95 -10.16 -10.91
N LEU A 50 -2.19 -10.74 -9.99
CA LEU A 50 -0.76 -10.50 -9.94
C LEU A 50 -0.08 -11.06 -11.19
N PRO A 51 0.90 -10.33 -11.74
CA PRO A 51 1.66 -10.83 -12.88
C PRO A 51 2.37 -12.13 -12.51
N LYS A 52 2.42 -13.07 -13.44
CA LYS A 52 3.19 -14.31 -13.25
C LYS A 52 4.69 -14.03 -13.19
N ASN A 53 5.13 -13.00 -13.89
CA ASN A 53 6.51 -12.54 -13.85
C ASN A 53 6.78 -11.74 -12.58
N LYS A 54 7.68 -12.22 -11.73
CA LYS A 54 8.07 -11.56 -10.47
C LYS A 54 8.92 -10.29 -10.68
N ASP A 55 9.43 -10.05 -11.89
CA ASP A 55 10.16 -8.82 -12.22
C ASP A 55 9.23 -7.61 -12.38
N ALA A 56 7.93 -7.84 -12.44
CA ALA A 56 6.96 -6.77 -12.49
C ALA A 56 6.90 -6.01 -11.16
N ARG A 57 6.88 -4.70 -11.24
CA ARG A 57 6.72 -3.81 -10.09
C ARG A 57 5.25 -3.59 -9.81
N ILE A 58 4.86 -3.72 -8.55
CA ILE A 58 3.49 -3.55 -8.08
C ILE A 58 3.39 -2.29 -7.24
N LEU A 59 2.35 -1.51 -7.48
CA LEU A 59 1.98 -0.37 -6.66
C LEU A 59 0.63 -0.63 -6.00
N GLU A 60 0.61 -0.63 -4.68
CA GLU A 60 -0.62 -0.71 -3.90
C GLU A 60 -1.01 0.67 -3.40
N LEU A 61 -2.15 1.15 -3.86
CA LEU A 61 -2.72 2.41 -3.40
C LEU A 61 -3.60 2.19 -2.18
N CYS A 62 -3.49 3.06 -1.19
CA CYS A 62 -4.19 2.96 0.09
C CYS A 62 -3.81 1.68 0.84
N CYS A 63 -2.51 1.42 0.96
CA CYS A 63 -2.00 0.18 1.55
C CYS A 63 -2.30 0.05 3.06
N GLY A 64 -2.61 1.15 3.75
CA GLY A 64 -2.88 1.16 5.19
C GLY A 64 -1.70 0.60 5.98
N THR A 65 -1.99 -0.37 6.83
CA THR A 65 -0.99 -1.06 7.66
C THR A 65 -0.23 -2.16 6.92
N GLY A 66 -0.38 -2.27 5.62
CA GLY A 66 0.30 -3.29 4.81
C GLY A 66 -0.32 -4.68 4.88
N ARG A 67 -1.61 -4.77 5.18
CA ARG A 67 -2.33 -6.05 5.33
C ARG A 67 -2.19 -6.96 4.10
N LEU A 68 -2.25 -6.40 2.90
CA LEU A 68 -2.02 -7.11 1.64
C LEU A 68 -0.58 -6.96 1.14
N THR A 69 0.05 -5.81 1.39
CA THR A 69 1.41 -5.51 0.95
C THR A 69 2.41 -6.57 1.43
N LEU A 70 2.37 -6.89 2.73
CA LEU A 70 3.32 -7.83 3.32
C LEU A 70 3.20 -9.25 2.76
N PRO A 71 2.01 -9.86 2.68
CA PRO A 71 1.86 -11.19 2.08
C PRO A 71 2.32 -11.25 0.63
N ILE A 72 2.06 -10.20 -0.16
CA ILE A 72 2.48 -10.12 -1.55
C ILE A 72 4.00 -10.02 -1.65
N ALA A 73 4.62 -9.18 -0.82
CA ALA A 73 6.07 -9.08 -0.75
C ALA A 73 6.74 -10.39 -0.33
N LYS A 74 6.14 -11.12 0.62
CA LYS A 74 6.62 -12.46 1.04
C LYS A 74 6.68 -13.46 -0.10
N GLU A 75 5.85 -13.32 -1.11
CA GLU A 75 5.87 -14.16 -2.30
C GLU A 75 6.97 -13.77 -3.31
N GLY A 76 7.74 -12.73 -3.02
CA GLY A 76 8.88 -12.30 -3.84
C GLY A 76 8.54 -11.23 -4.87
N TYR A 77 7.39 -10.57 -4.76
CA TYR A 77 7.06 -9.43 -5.62
C TYR A 77 7.73 -8.15 -5.13
N ASP A 78 8.18 -7.33 -6.08
CA ASP A 78 8.57 -5.94 -5.83
C ASP A 78 7.31 -5.07 -5.70
N ILE A 79 6.90 -4.80 -4.47
CA ILE A 79 5.68 -4.03 -4.17
C ILE A 79 6.01 -2.78 -3.38
N THR A 80 5.42 -1.67 -3.80
CA THR A 80 5.45 -0.38 -3.09
C THR A 80 4.06 -0.06 -2.57
N GLY A 81 3.95 0.22 -1.29
CA GLY A 81 2.70 0.66 -0.65
C GLY A 81 2.62 2.19 -0.57
N VAL A 82 1.47 2.74 -0.91
CA VAL A 82 1.18 4.17 -0.77
C VAL A 82 -0.02 4.35 0.12
N ASP A 83 0.11 5.21 1.12
CA ASP A 83 -1.01 5.62 1.97
C ASP A 83 -0.88 7.09 2.37
N TYR A 84 -1.99 7.69 2.70
CA TYR A 84 -2.06 9.09 3.12
C TYR A 84 -1.82 9.24 4.64
N THR A 85 -2.04 8.18 5.41
CA THR A 85 -2.09 8.20 6.87
C THR A 85 -0.77 7.77 7.48
N PRO A 86 -0.01 8.69 8.12
CA PRO A 86 1.32 8.39 8.68
C PRO A 86 1.32 7.27 9.71
N SER A 87 0.33 7.20 10.60
CA SER A 87 0.23 6.16 11.62
C SER A 87 0.05 4.76 11.03
N MET A 88 -0.70 4.65 9.95
CA MET A 88 -0.89 3.40 9.21
C MET A 88 0.43 2.94 8.57
N LEU A 89 1.14 3.87 7.94
CA LEU A 89 2.45 3.57 7.33
C LEU A 89 3.50 3.21 8.37
N ALA A 90 3.49 3.87 9.53
CA ALA A 90 4.39 3.51 10.63
C ALA A 90 4.18 2.06 11.08
N GLN A 91 2.94 1.63 11.20
CA GLN A 91 2.59 0.24 11.52
C GLN A 91 3.03 -0.71 10.40
N ALA A 92 2.80 -0.35 9.15
CA ALA A 92 3.24 -1.15 7.99
C ALA A 92 4.75 -1.34 7.97
N LYS A 93 5.52 -0.27 8.18
CA LYS A 93 6.98 -0.30 8.25
C LYS A 93 7.49 -1.15 9.39
N MET A 94 6.88 -1.06 10.56
CA MET A 94 7.22 -1.88 11.72
C MET A 94 7.01 -3.37 11.42
N LYS A 95 5.85 -3.74 10.90
CA LYS A 95 5.55 -5.14 10.55
C LYS A 95 6.46 -5.68 9.46
N ALA A 96 6.79 -4.87 8.45
CA ALA A 96 7.74 -5.25 7.42
C ALA A 96 9.13 -5.52 7.99
N SER A 97 9.62 -4.64 8.87
CA SER A 97 10.89 -4.80 9.57
C SER A 97 10.93 -6.08 10.42
N GLU A 98 9.89 -6.33 11.20
CA GLU A 98 9.76 -7.55 12.02
C GLU A 98 9.74 -8.82 11.18
N ALA A 99 9.17 -8.75 9.97
CA ALA A 99 9.12 -9.87 9.02
C ALA A 99 10.40 -10.02 8.17
N GLY A 100 11.39 -9.13 8.33
CA GLY A 100 12.60 -9.12 7.53
C GLY A 100 12.38 -8.78 6.05
N LEU A 101 11.35 -7.99 5.76
CA LEU A 101 10.98 -7.59 4.41
C LEU A 101 11.44 -6.15 4.13
N GLU A 102 12.07 -5.96 2.98
CA GLU A 102 12.39 -4.63 2.44
C GLU A 102 11.26 -4.18 1.52
N ILE A 103 10.40 -3.32 2.02
CA ILE A 103 9.25 -2.79 1.29
C ILE A 103 9.31 -1.27 1.28
N SER A 104 9.15 -0.67 0.12
CA SER A 104 9.02 0.78 0.01
C SER A 104 7.60 1.22 0.38
N PHE A 105 7.51 2.18 1.31
CA PHE A 105 6.26 2.83 1.69
C PHE A 105 6.36 4.32 1.45
N ILE A 106 5.36 4.88 0.78
CA ILE A 106 5.28 6.28 0.39
C ILE A 106 4.07 6.92 1.07
N GLU A 107 4.31 7.98 1.84
CA GLU A 107 3.25 8.85 2.35
C GLU A 107 2.83 9.82 1.24
N ALA A 108 1.64 9.65 0.70
CA ALA A 108 1.12 10.51 -0.34
C ALA A 108 -0.40 10.46 -0.43
N ASP A 109 -0.97 11.55 -0.88
CA ASP A 109 -2.35 11.61 -1.34
C ASP A 109 -2.41 11.07 -2.77
N ILE A 110 -3.18 10.00 -2.97
CA ILE A 110 -3.30 9.36 -4.29
C ILE A 110 -3.87 10.28 -5.38
N ARG A 111 -4.54 11.36 -4.97
CA ARG A 111 -5.08 12.37 -5.89
C ARG A 111 -3.99 13.25 -6.50
N THR A 112 -2.88 13.37 -5.81
CA THR A 112 -1.75 14.24 -6.18
C THR A 112 -0.44 13.47 -6.32
N LEU A 113 -0.51 12.15 -6.30
CA LEU A 113 0.66 11.29 -6.34
C LEU A 113 1.44 11.48 -7.63
N ASP A 114 2.68 11.88 -7.48
CA ASP A 114 3.68 11.91 -8.54
C ASP A 114 4.74 10.84 -8.24
N LEU A 115 4.85 9.86 -9.10
CA LEU A 115 5.82 8.78 -8.95
C LEU A 115 7.04 9.07 -9.81
N PRO A 116 8.25 8.89 -9.27
CA PRO A 116 9.45 8.93 -10.08
C PRO A 116 9.38 7.84 -11.18
N GLU A 117 9.84 8.18 -12.35
CA GLU A 117 9.94 7.25 -13.49
C GLU A 117 10.85 6.04 -13.20
#